data_0c15c43da297ad36816e92f6937a4f8c
#
_entry.id   0c15c43da297ad36816e92f6937a4f8c
#
_cell.length_a   1.000
_cell.length_b   1.000
_cell.length_c   1.000
_cell.angle_alpha   90.00
_cell.angle_beta   90.00
_cell.angle_gamma   90.00
#
_symmetry.space_group_name_H-M   'P 1'
#
loop_
_entity.id
_entity.type
_entity.pdbx_description
1 polymer ?
#
loop_
_entity_poly.entity_id
_entity_poly.type
_entity_poly.pdbx_seq_one_letter_code
_entity_poly.pdbx_strand_id
1 'polypeptide(L)'
;EYKILCKEILYFESNARKVTIYTQNGEHYTFNGKLSEIEQKMSDGKIPFLRVHQSYLVNYYLIRSRTKIEITLVNGKKLPISEERQKYFNQQYSHLLGGEINV
;
A
#
# COMPACT_ATOMS: atom_id res chain seq x y z
N GLU A 1 12.38 15.99 12.25
CA GLU A 1 11.86 14.62 12.24
C GLU A 1 10.34 14.63 12.36
N TYR A 2 9.67 13.89 11.48
CA TYR A 2 8.21 13.79 11.47
C TYR A 2 7.77 12.46 12.05
N LYS A 3 6.76 12.51 12.89
CA LYS A 3 6.11 11.31 13.38
C LYS A 3 4.82 11.10 12.57
N ILE A 4 4.75 9.98 11.85
CA ILE A 4 3.61 9.67 11.00
C ILE A 4 2.96 8.40 11.54
N LEU A 5 1.65 8.47 11.82
CA LEU A 5 0.91 7.30 12.27
C LEU A 5 0.65 6.38 11.07
N CYS A 6 0.97 5.11 11.21
CA CYS A 6 0.81 4.16 10.10
C CYS A 6 -0.62 4.11 9.57
N LYS A 7 -1.62 4.27 10.43
CA LYS A 7 -3.03 4.28 10.01
C LYS A 7 -3.37 5.43 9.07
N GLU A 8 -2.56 6.49 9.05
CA GLU A 8 -2.77 7.64 8.18
C GLU A 8 -2.09 7.47 6.82
N ILE A 9 -1.26 6.47 6.67
CA ILE A 9 -0.50 6.25 5.44
C ILE A 9 -1.38 5.56 4.42
N LEU A 10 -1.54 6.18 3.25
CA LEU A 10 -2.21 5.58 2.10
C LEU A 10 -1.31 4.56 1.44
N TYR A 11 -0.12 4.98 1.07
CA TYR A 11 0.84 4.11 0.41
C TYR A 11 2.23 4.72 0.41
N PHE A 12 3.21 3.87 0.15
CA PHE A 12 4.60 4.25 -0.10
C PHE A 12 4.89 4.06 -1.58
N GLU A 13 5.62 5.02 -2.15
CA GLU A 13 6.06 4.93 -3.54
C GLU A 13 7.57 4.99 -3.61
N SER A 14 8.17 4.06 -4.35
CA SER A 14 9.60 4.02 -4.58
C SER A 14 9.92 4.68 -5.93
N ASN A 15 10.88 5.61 -5.93
CA ASN A 15 11.35 6.22 -7.15
C ASN A 15 12.87 6.43 -7.02
N ALA A 16 13.62 5.71 -7.83
CA ALA A 16 15.08 5.63 -7.73
C ALA A 16 15.46 5.12 -6.32
N ARG A 17 16.20 5.87 -5.55
CA ARG A 17 16.63 5.47 -4.21
C ARG A 17 15.86 6.20 -3.12
N LYS A 18 14.68 6.71 -3.47
CA LYS A 18 13.84 7.45 -2.53
C LYS A 18 12.50 6.78 -2.38
N VAL A 19 11.95 6.91 -1.19
CA VAL A 19 10.60 6.45 -0.87
C VAL A 19 9.79 7.67 -0.45
N THR A 20 8.60 7.81 -1.02
CA THR A 20 7.65 8.85 -0.64
C THR A 20 6.48 8.22 0.07
N ILE A 21 6.12 8.79 1.23
CA ILE A 21 4.94 8.41 2.00
C ILE A 21 3.82 9.37 1.64
N TYR A 22 2.67 8.83 1.22
CA TYR A 22 1.47 9.65 0.96
C TYR A 22 0.45 9.36 2.06
N THR A 23 -0.10 10.42 2.66
CA THR A 23 -1.03 10.30 3.77
C THR A 23 -2.45 10.69 3.36
N GLN A 24 -3.42 10.33 4.19
CA GLN A 24 -4.84 10.59 3.94
C GLN A 24 -5.17 12.08 3.87
N ASN A 25 -4.44 12.91 4.61
CA ASN A 25 -4.69 14.34 4.67
C ASN A 25 -4.02 15.13 3.55
N GLY A 26 -3.48 14.43 2.55
CA GLY A 26 -2.87 15.08 1.39
C GLY A 26 -1.42 15.46 1.55
N GLU A 27 -0.81 15.11 2.65
CA GLU A 27 0.61 15.38 2.87
C GLU A 27 1.47 14.26 2.29
N HIS A 28 2.72 14.58 1.98
CA HIS A 28 3.68 13.57 1.56
C HIS A 28 5.06 13.90 2.08
N TYR A 29 5.85 12.85 2.28
CA TYR A 29 7.20 12.96 2.84
C TYR A 29 8.12 12.03 2.09
N THR A 30 9.30 12.51 1.70
CA THR A 30 10.25 11.71 0.93
C THR A 30 11.54 11.55 1.71
N PHE A 31 12.09 10.34 1.68
CA PHE A 31 13.35 10.01 2.34
C PHE A 31 14.14 9.00 1.50
N ASN A 32 15.42 8.89 1.80
CA ASN A 32 16.26 7.88 1.15
C ASN A 32 15.97 6.51 1.76
N GLY A 33 15.75 5.51 0.92
CA GLY A 33 15.44 4.18 1.41
C GLY A 33 15.02 3.23 0.31
N LYS A 34 14.73 2.00 0.71
CA LYS A 34 14.27 0.95 -0.20
C LYS A 34 12.91 0.46 0.24
N LEU A 35 12.03 0.27 -0.73
CA LEU A 35 10.67 -0.17 -0.45
C LEU A 35 10.63 -1.57 0.17
N SER A 36 11.55 -2.45 -0.21
CA SER A 36 11.63 -3.79 0.37
C SER A 36 11.93 -3.76 1.88
N GLU A 37 12.72 -2.80 2.33
CA GLU A 37 13.01 -2.63 3.76
C GLU A 37 11.79 -2.11 4.51
N ILE A 38 11.05 -1.19 3.88
CA ILE A 38 9.81 -0.69 4.47
C ILE A 38 8.77 -1.80 4.55
N GLU A 39 8.66 -2.59 3.50
CA GLU A 39 7.73 -3.73 3.47
C GLU A 39 8.01 -4.69 4.63
N GLN A 40 9.28 -5.00 4.86
CA GLN A 40 9.67 -5.89 5.94
C GLN A 40 9.34 -5.29 7.32
N LYS A 41 9.58 -4.00 7.50
CA LYS A 41 9.22 -3.28 8.73
C LYS A 41 7.71 -3.31 8.98
N MET A 42 6.93 -3.08 7.94
CA MET A 42 5.47 -3.03 8.09
C MET A 42 4.89 -4.42 8.35
N SER A 43 5.59 -5.48 7.99
CA SER A 43 5.10 -6.84 8.19
C SER A 43 4.94 -7.21 9.66
N ASP A 44 5.66 -6.54 10.55
CA ASP A 44 5.56 -6.78 12.00
C ASP A 44 4.47 -5.96 12.67
N GLY A 45 3.84 -5.05 11.94
CA GLY A 45 2.81 -4.18 12.47
C GLY A 45 1.42 -4.78 12.35
N LYS A 46 0.44 -4.08 12.94
CA LYS A 46 -0.96 -4.52 12.93
C LYS A 46 -1.70 -4.14 11.66
N ILE A 47 -1.17 -3.19 10.90
CA ILE A 47 -1.79 -2.73 9.67
C ILE A 47 -1.17 -3.48 8.51
N PRO A 48 -1.97 -4.23 7.74
CA PRO A 48 -1.43 -4.94 6.58
C PRO A 48 -1.13 -3.97 5.44
N PHE A 49 0.10 -4.01 4.96
CA PHE A 49 0.52 -3.27 3.77
C PHE A 49 0.82 -4.28 2.68
N LEU A 50 0.23 -4.08 1.51
CA LEU A 50 0.33 -5.02 0.39
C LEU A 50 1.21 -4.44 -0.72
N ARG A 51 2.16 -5.24 -1.19
CA ARG A 51 3.03 -4.85 -2.29
C ARG A 51 2.31 -5.14 -3.60
N VAL A 52 1.73 -4.11 -4.22
CA VAL A 52 0.95 -4.28 -5.45
C VAL A 52 1.79 -4.10 -6.71
N HIS A 53 2.95 -3.51 -6.56
CA HIS A 53 3.82 -3.16 -7.67
C HIS A 53 5.23 -3.03 -7.13
N GLN A 54 6.22 -3.14 -8.01
CA GLN A 54 7.61 -2.91 -7.65
C GLN A 54 7.78 -1.56 -6.93
N SER A 55 6.98 -0.58 -7.30
CA SER A 55 7.09 0.79 -6.79
C SER A 55 6.04 1.16 -5.74
N TYR A 56 5.08 0.29 -5.41
CA TYR A 56 3.98 0.67 -4.52
C TYR A 56 3.73 -0.35 -3.42
N LEU A 57 3.69 0.13 -2.18
CA LEU A 57 3.30 -0.63 -1.00
C LEU A 57 2.11 0.08 -0.38
N VAL A 58 0.97 -0.59 -0.25
CA VAL A 58 -0.33 0.05 -0.03
C VAL A 58 -0.96 -0.43 1.27
N ASN A 59 -1.56 0.50 2.02
CA ASN A 59 -2.33 0.20 3.22
C ASN A 59 -3.64 -0.48 2.82
N TYR A 60 -3.79 -1.74 3.19
CA TYR A 60 -4.99 -2.52 2.88
C TYR A 60 -6.27 -1.84 3.36
N TYR A 61 -6.26 -1.27 4.57
CA TYR A 61 -7.45 -0.66 5.15
C TYR A 61 -7.94 0.57 4.40
N LEU A 62 -7.10 1.15 3.56
CA LEU A 62 -7.44 2.35 2.80
C LEU A 62 -7.67 2.06 1.31
N ILE A 63 -7.79 0.79 0.95
CA ILE A 63 -8.21 0.38 -0.39
C ILE A 63 -9.75 0.43 -0.41
N ARG A 64 -10.30 1.23 -1.31
CA ARG A 64 -11.77 1.33 -1.48
C ARG A 64 -12.31 0.20 -2.35
N SER A 65 -11.62 -0.07 -3.46
CA SER A 65 -12.06 -1.08 -4.41
C SER A 65 -10.88 -1.55 -5.25
N ARG A 66 -11.09 -2.64 -5.96
CA ARG A 66 -10.04 -3.17 -6.83
C ARG A 66 -10.64 -3.85 -8.05
N THR A 67 -9.85 -3.88 -9.12
CA THR A 67 -10.07 -4.76 -10.26
C THR A 67 -8.92 -5.76 -10.29
N LYS A 68 -8.86 -6.56 -11.34
CA LYS A 68 -7.77 -7.51 -11.49
C LYS A 68 -6.41 -6.83 -11.68
N ILE A 69 -6.42 -5.61 -12.22
CA ILE A 69 -5.19 -4.94 -12.66
C ILE A 69 -4.90 -3.64 -11.91
N GLU A 70 -5.83 -3.16 -11.09
CA GLU A 70 -5.57 -1.91 -10.35
C GLU A 70 -6.40 -1.84 -9.08
N ILE A 71 -5.95 -1.00 -8.15
CA ILE A 71 -6.69 -0.69 -6.93
C ILE A 71 -7.06 0.79 -6.95
N THR A 72 -8.15 1.12 -6.23
CA THR A 72 -8.55 2.50 -6.00
C THR A 72 -8.53 2.74 -4.51
N LEU A 73 -7.82 3.77 -4.08
CA LEU A 73 -7.72 4.14 -2.68
C LEU A 73 -8.89 5.03 -2.26
N VAL A 74 -9.06 5.21 -0.95
CA VAL A 74 -10.19 6.00 -0.41
C VAL A 74 -10.18 7.46 -0.89
N ASN A 75 -9.03 7.99 -1.27
CA ASN A 75 -8.92 9.34 -1.82
C ASN A 75 -9.13 9.41 -3.34
N GLY A 76 -9.45 8.27 -3.97
CA GLY A 76 -9.67 8.21 -5.42
C GLY A 76 -8.42 7.91 -6.24
N LYS A 77 -7.25 7.87 -5.63
CA LYS A 77 -6.01 7.55 -6.34
C LYS A 77 -6.05 6.11 -6.82
N LYS A 78 -5.68 5.88 -8.09
CA LYS A 78 -5.60 4.55 -8.67
C LYS A 78 -4.14 4.14 -8.82
N LEU A 79 -3.83 2.92 -8.43
CA LEU A 79 -2.50 2.35 -8.55
C LEU A 79 -2.57 1.01 -9.27
N PRO A 80 -1.61 0.73 -10.17
CA PRO A 80 -1.62 -0.54 -10.89
C PRO A 80 -1.16 -1.70 -10.01
N ILE A 81 -1.70 -2.88 -10.28
CA ILE A 81 -1.18 -4.13 -9.74
C ILE A 81 -0.34 -4.74 -10.84
N SER A 82 0.97 -4.89 -10.62
CA SER A 82 1.84 -5.45 -11.66
C SER A 82 1.44 -6.89 -11.96
N GLU A 83 1.61 -7.29 -13.21
CA GLU A 83 1.21 -8.62 -13.66
C GLU A 83 1.82 -9.72 -12.79
N GLU A 84 3.09 -9.61 -12.49
CA GLU A 84 3.80 -10.61 -11.69
C GLU A 84 3.35 -10.69 -10.24
N ARG A 85 2.64 -9.67 -9.74
CA ARG A 85 2.16 -9.63 -8.36
C ARG A 85 0.67 -9.90 -8.21
N GLN A 86 -0.05 -10.03 -9.31
CA GLN A 86 -1.50 -10.22 -9.27
C GLN A 86 -1.91 -11.45 -8.47
N LYS A 87 -1.25 -12.58 -8.69
CA LYS A 87 -1.56 -13.81 -7.97
C LYS A 87 -1.36 -13.67 -6.47
N TYR A 88 -0.22 -13.13 -6.07
CA TYR A 88 0.12 -12.93 -4.68
C TYR A 88 -0.83 -11.92 -4.01
N PHE A 89 -1.08 -10.81 -4.70
CA PHE A 89 -2.00 -9.81 -4.20
C PHE A 89 -3.41 -10.39 -4.00
N ASN A 90 -3.89 -11.16 -4.98
CA ASN A 90 -5.21 -11.80 -4.89
C ASN A 90 -5.33 -12.70 -3.67
N GLN A 91 -4.29 -13.47 -3.40
CA GLN A 91 -4.28 -14.39 -2.25
C GLN A 91 -4.33 -13.61 -0.93
N GLN A 92 -3.49 -12.57 -0.80
CA GLN A 92 -3.47 -11.76 0.40
C GLN A 92 -4.76 -10.99 0.60
N TYR A 93 -5.27 -10.39 -0.47
CA TYR A 93 -6.50 -9.59 -0.41
C TYR A 93 -7.69 -10.46 -0.01
N SER A 94 -7.82 -11.64 -0.60
CA SER A 94 -8.89 -12.58 -0.26
C SER A 94 -8.80 -13.05 1.18
N HIS A 95 -7.60 -13.30 1.66
CA HIS A 95 -7.39 -13.71 3.05
C HIS A 95 -7.83 -12.60 4.02
N LEU A 96 -7.47 -11.36 3.72
CA LEU A 96 -7.82 -10.22 4.57
C LEU A 96 -9.30 -9.89 4.53
N LEU A 97 -9.97 -10.17 3.40
CA LEU A 97 -11.41 -9.96 3.28
C LEU A 97 -12.25 -10.93 4.13
N GLY A 98 -11.65 -11.97 4.68
CA GLY A 98 -12.37 -13.02 5.40
C GLY A 98 -13.28 -12.54 6.52
N GLY A 99 -13.06 -11.34 7.05
CA GLY A 99 -13.91 -10.75 8.09
C GLY A 99 -14.76 -9.59 7.61
N GLU A 100 -14.87 -9.37 6.30
CA GLU A 100 -15.53 -8.20 5.71
C GLU A 100 -16.55 -8.60 4.67
N ILE A 101 -17.46 -7.67 4.36
CA ILE A 101 -18.42 -7.84 3.25
C ILE A 101 -17.87 -7.09 2.05
N ASN A 102 -17.78 -7.81 0.92
CA ASN A 102 -17.32 -7.25 -0.34
C ASN A 102 -18.48 -7.30 -1.33
N VAL A 103 -18.96 -6.14 -1.73
CA VAL A 103 -20.09 -6.03 -2.67
C VAL A 103 -19.67 -5.41 -3.99
#